data_cee89b38cdb45a4beb5c539718fd8d52
#
_entry.id   cee89b38cdb45a4beb5c539718fd8d52
#
_cell.length_a   1.000
_cell.length_b   1.000
_cell.length_c   1.000
_cell.angle_alpha   90.00
_cell.angle_beta   90.00
_cell.angle_gamma   90.00
#
_symmetry.space_group_name_H-M   'P 1'
#
loop_
_entity.id
_entity.type
_entity.pdbx_description
1 polymer ?
#
loop_
_entity_poly.entity_id
_entity_poly.type
_entity_poly.pdbx_seq_one_letter_code
_entity_poly.pdbx_strand_id
1 'polypeptide(L)'
;MIDNRTASTIDQALQKHDTPAGSLFVAVRHGRIKKCFTRDTAIRYLAFFMTTEAFERSGFPQRHPRVRIDRDDREVWRDGETKAEYLAAHQRCVRRLRRILARKREMQKWCAKWDAMHVRFVKEREELQSSKPAEVRNGSHNI
;
A
#
# COMPACT_ATOMS: atom_id res chain seq x y z
N MET A 1 4.33 11.52 10.36
CA MET A 1 4.70 10.22 10.93
C MET A 1 3.46 9.37 11.08
N ILE A 2 3.36 8.30 10.34
CA ILE A 2 2.22 7.40 10.45
C ILE A 2 2.40 6.61 11.73
N ASP A 3 1.45 6.73 12.65
CA ASP A 3 1.44 5.90 13.84
C ASP A 3 1.31 4.44 13.40
N ASN A 4 2.26 3.61 13.78
CA ASN A 4 2.25 2.18 13.45
C ASN A 4 0.98 1.46 13.93
N ARG A 5 0.25 2.04 14.84
CA ARG A 5 -1.02 1.49 15.33
C ARG A 5 -2.17 1.71 14.35
N THR A 6 -2.10 2.75 13.51
CA THR A 6 -3.14 3.10 12.55
C THR A 6 -2.76 2.79 11.11
N ALA A 7 -1.51 2.42 10.86
CA ALA A 7 -1.05 2.02 9.53
C ALA A 7 -1.77 0.72 9.11
N SER A 8 -2.38 0.74 7.93
CA SER A 8 -3.00 -0.46 7.36
C SER A 8 -1.95 -1.51 7.04
N THR A 9 -2.37 -2.77 6.90
CA THR A 9 -1.48 -3.86 6.52
C THR A 9 -0.72 -3.56 5.23
N ILE A 10 -1.37 -2.92 4.26
CA ILE A 10 -0.73 -2.56 2.99
C ILE A 10 0.32 -1.47 3.18
N ASP A 11 0.12 -0.52 4.10
CA ASP A 11 1.10 0.54 4.39
C ASP A 11 2.36 -0.02 5.03
N GLN A 12 2.21 -1.05 5.85
CA GLN A 12 3.36 -1.74 6.46
C GLN A 12 4.11 -2.59 5.43
N ALA A 13 3.39 -3.22 4.51
CA ALA A 13 3.96 -4.13 3.52
C ALA A 13 4.59 -3.39 2.33
N LEU A 14 4.08 -2.23 1.97
CA LEU A 14 4.59 -1.43 0.86
C LEU A 14 4.88 -0.01 1.35
N GLN A 15 6.15 0.28 1.58
CA GLN A 15 6.61 1.55 2.14
C GLN A 15 7.26 2.40 1.07
N LYS A 16 7.13 3.71 1.20
CA LYS A 16 7.81 4.69 0.35
C LYS A 16 8.69 5.56 1.22
N HIS A 17 9.96 5.68 0.83
CA HIS A 17 10.93 6.54 1.49
C HIS A 17 11.56 7.47 0.46
N ASP A 18 11.56 8.76 0.75
CA ASP A 18 12.22 9.74 -0.11
C ASP A 18 13.71 9.81 0.24
N THR A 19 14.56 9.67 -0.78
CA THR A 19 16.02 9.74 -0.64
C THR A 19 16.56 10.82 -1.59
N PRO A 20 17.81 11.30 -1.37
CA PRO A 20 18.43 12.24 -2.31
C PRO A 20 18.56 11.69 -3.74
N ALA A 21 18.56 10.37 -3.92
CA ALA A 21 18.61 9.72 -5.22
C ALA A 21 17.23 9.46 -5.83
N GLY A 22 16.16 9.85 -5.15
CA GLY A 22 14.77 9.63 -5.56
C GLY A 22 13.96 8.82 -4.56
N SER A 23 12.75 8.48 -4.94
CA SER A 23 11.86 7.67 -4.08
C SER A 23 12.29 6.21 -4.07
N LEU A 24 12.40 5.65 -2.88
CA LEU A 24 12.68 4.25 -2.64
C LEU A 24 11.40 3.55 -2.19
N PHE A 25 11.04 2.47 -2.85
CA PHE A 25 9.89 1.64 -2.50
C PHE A 25 10.36 0.34 -1.88
N VAL A 26 9.83 0.00 -0.73
CA VAL A 26 10.24 -1.19 0.03
C VAL A 26 9.05 -2.12 0.19
N ALA A 27 9.19 -3.35 -0.33
CA ALA A 27 8.24 -4.43 -0.10
C ALA A 27 8.72 -5.26 1.08
N VAL A 28 7.88 -5.42 2.10
CA VAL A 28 8.18 -6.16 3.32
C VAL A 28 7.01 -7.04 3.69
N ARG A 29 7.20 -8.34 3.67
CA ARG A 29 6.18 -9.28 4.13
C ARG A 29 6.80 -10.66 4.42
N HIS A 30 6.23 -11.35 5.42
CA HIS A 30 6.63 -12.71 5.77
C HIS A 30 8.15 -12.90 5.97
N GLY A 31 8.80 -11.91 6.59
CA GLY A 31 10.23 -11.94 6.82
C GLY A 31 11.10 -11.66 5.59
N ARG A 32 10.50 -11.29 4.48
CA ARG A 32 11.19 -10.95 3.22
C ARG A 32 11.12 -9.45 2.98
N ILE A 33 12.20 -8.90 2.40
CA ILE A 33 12.31 -7.49 2.11
C ILE A 33 12.94 -7.30 0.72
N LYS A 34 12.43 -6.34 -0.03
CA LYS A 34 13.02 -5.89 -1.31
C LYS A 34 12.90 -4.39 -1.45
N LYS A 35 14.01 -3.76 -1.77
CA LYS A 35 14.08 -2.31 -2.04
C LYS A 35 14.09 -2.08 -3.54
N CYS A 36 13.23 -1.23 -4.03
CA CYS A 36 13.03 -0.95 -5.45
C CYS A 36 12.93 0.55 -5.70
N PHE A 37 13.31 0.99 -6.89
CA PHE A 37 13.17 2.39 -7.28
C PHE A 37 11.84 2.69 -7.97
N THR A 38 11.05 1.68 -8.30
CA THR A 38 9.71 1.85 -8.87
C THR A 38 8.66 1.16 -8.00
N ARG A 39 7.49 1.78 -7.91
CA ARG A 39 6.37 1.24 -7.15
C ARG A 39 5.85 -0.07 -7.75
N ASP A 40 5.78 -0.15 -9.07
CA ASP A 40 5.29 -1.35 -9.75
C ASP A 40 6.18 -2.57 -9.46
N THR A 41 7.49 -2.40 -9.47
CA THR A 41 8.43 -3.47 -9.10
C THR A 41 8.23 -3.91 -7.66
N ALA A 42 8.05 -2.97 -6.73
CA ALA A 42 7.81 -3.29 -5.33
C ALA A 42 6.49 -4.07 -5.14
N ILE A 43 5.44 -3.70 -5.87
CA ILE A 43 4.16 -4.43 -5.85
C ILE A 43 4.36 -5.87 -6.32
N ARG A 44 5.11 -6.09 -7.38
CA ARG A 44 5.40 -7.43 -7.90
C ARG A 44 6.18 -8.28 -6.91
N TYR A 45 7.17 -7.71 -6.23
CA TYR A 45 7.91 -8.42 -5.18
C TYR A 45 7.05 -8.73 -3.97
N LEU A 46 6.21 -7.79 -3.55
CA LEU A 46 5.26 -8.05 -2.48
C LEU A 46 4.32 -9.21 -2.82
N ALA A 47 3.83 -9.22 -4.06
CA ALA A 47 3.00 -10.32 -4.55
C ALA A 47 3.76 -11.66 -4.56
N PHE A 48 5.04 -11.68 -4.91
CA PHE A 48 5.87 -12.87 -4.79
C PHE A 48 6.01 -13.34 -3.35
N PHE A 49 6.23 -12.44 -2.42
CA PHE A 49 6.33 -12.80 -1.00
C PHE A 49 5.03 -13.44 -0.50
N MET A 50 3.89 -12.87 -0.85
CA MET A 50 2.58 -13.38 -0.45
C MET A 50 2.25 -14.72 -1.12
N THR A 51 2.53 -14.86 -2.41
CA THR A 51 2.28 -16.08 -3.17
C THR A 51 3.17 -17.22 -2.69
N THR A 52 4.45 -16.94 -2.48
CA THR A 52 5.42 -17.92 -1.94
C THR A 52 4.98 -18.43 -0.58
N GLU A 53 4.56 -17.54 0.31
CA GLU A 53 4.08 -17.92 1.64
C GLU A 53 2.83 -18.81 1.55
N ALA A 54 1.90 -18.50 0.67
CA ALA A 54 0.69 -19.30 0.49
C ALA A 54 1.02 -20.70 -0.04
N PHE A 55 1.97 -20.81 -0.98
CA PHE A 55 2.39 -22.10 -1.52
C PHE A 55 3.16 -22.92 -0.49
N GLU A 56 4.04 -22.30 0.27
CA GLU A 56 4.77 -22.98 1.34
C GLU A 56 3.83 -23.53 2.41
N ARG A 57 2.84 -22.73 2.84
CA ARG A 57 1.86 -23.17 3.84
C ARG A 57 0.94 -24.27 3.34
N SER A 58 0.56 -24.25 2.07
CA SER A 58 -0.31 -25.27 1.49
C SER A 58 0.44 -26.53 1.07
N GLY A 59 1.75 -26.51 1.02
CA GLY A 59 2.57 -27.60 0.54
C GLY A 59 2.55 -27.79 -0.97
N PHE A 60 1.93 -26.88 -1.74
CA PHE A 60 1.95 -26.94 -3.19
C PHE A 60 3.34 -26.59 -3.73
N PRO A 61 3.85 -27.37 -4.71
CA PRO A 61 5.15 -27.08 -5.30
C PRO A 61 5.09 -25.82 -6.19
N GLN A 62 6.10 -24.98 -6.03
CA GLN A 62 6.23 -23.73 -6.80
C GLN A 62 6.88 -23.96 -8.16
N ARG A 63 7.73 -24.99 -8.25
CA ARG A 63 8.52 -25.33 -9.43
C ARG A 63 8.35 -26.79 -9.80
N HIS A 64 8.59 -27.08 -11.08
CA HIS A 64 8.72 -28.45 -11.53
C HIS A 64 9.95 -29.12 -10.90
N PRO A 65 10.01 -30.45 -10.85
CA PRO A 65 11.17 -31.15 -10.30
C PRO A 65 12.46 -30.75 -11.01
N ARG A 66 13.56 -30.80 -10.28
CA ARG A 66 14.89 -30.54 -10.83
C ARG A 66 15.17 -31.53 -11.96
N VAL A 67 15.78 -31.04 -13.02
CA VAL A 67 16.20 -31.83 -14.18
C VAL A 67 17.71 -32.05 -14.08
N ARG A 68 18.13 -33.32 -14.23
CA ARG A 68 19.54 -33.66 -14.29
C ARG A 68 20.09 -33.32 -15.67
N ILE A 69 21.15 -32.52 -15.70
CA ILE A 69 21.89 -32.19 -16.91
C ILE A 69 23.30 -32.72 -16.74
N ASP A 70 23.68 -33.71 -17.58
CA ASP A 70 25.07 -34.19 -17.60
C ASP A 70 25.90 -33.22 -18.46
N ARG A 71 26.76 -32.45 -17.79
CA ARG A 71 27.77 -31.60 -18.42
C ARG A 71 29.15 -32.04 -17.98
N ASP A 72 30.02 -32.33 -18.95
CA ASP A 72 31.43 -32.64 -18.69
C ASP A 72 31.67 -33.70 -17.64
N ASP A 73 30.97 -34.84 -17.71
CA ASP A 73 31.01 -35.96 -16.76
C ASP A 73 30.66 -35.58 -15.30
N ARG A 74 30.03 -34.43 -15.09
CA ARG A 74 29.52 -33.97 -13.79
C ARG A 74 28.02 -34.04 -13.73
N GLU A 75 27.50 -34.53 -12.60
CA GLU A 75 26.08 -34.44 -12.31
C GLU A 75 25.74 -32.99 -11.94
N VAL A 76 25.09 -32.27 -12.85
CA VAL A 76 24.57 -30.92 -12.61
C VAL A 76 23.07 -30.99 -12.62
N TRP A 77 22.46 -30.50 -11.55
CA TRP A 77 21.00 -30.39 -11.43
C TRP A 77 20.58 -28.98 -11.76
N ARG A 78 19.64 -28.85 -12.68
CA ARG A 78 19.01 -27.58 -13.02
C ARG A 78 17.68 -27.48 -12.29
N ASP A 79 17.40 -26.29 -11.72
CA ASP A 79 16.09 -26.03 -11.13
C ASP A 79 15.02 -26.14 -12.22
N GLY A 80 13.90 -26.75 -11.87
CA GLY A 80 12.74 -26.82 -12.74
C GLY A 80 12.12 -25.46 -13.00
N GLU A 81 11.37 -25.35 -14.06
CA GLU A 81 10.62 -24.14 -14.38
C GLU A 81 9.55 -23.86 -13.31
N THR A 82 9.23 -22.58 -13.12
CA THR A 82 8.14 -22.16 -12.26
C THR A 82 6.83 -22.70 -12.82
N LYS A 83 6.01 -23.28 -11.95
CA LYS A 83 4.73 -23.83 -12.36
C LYS A 83 3.75 -22.75 -12.79
N ALA A 84 2.90 -23.08 -13.77
CA ALA A 84 1.88 -22.19 -14.29
C ALA A 84 0.90 -21.75 -13.18
N GLU A 85 0.59 -22.64 -12.24
CA GLU A 85 -0.29 -22.35 -11.09
C GLU A 85 0.30 -21.27 -10.19
N TYR A 86 1.60 -21.31 -9.95
CA TYR A 86 2.30 -20.28 -9.17
C TYR A 86 2.27 -18.92 -9.89
N LEU A 87 2.56 -18.90 -11.19
CA LEU A 87 2.55 -17.68 -12.00
C LEU A 87 1.14 -17.07 -12.07
N ALA A 88 0.12 -17.91 -12.21
CA ALA A 88 -1.28 -17.46 -12.22
C ALA A 88 -1.68 -16.88 -10.86
N ALA A 89 -1.28 -17.52 -9.77
CA ALA A 89 -1.54 -17.03 -8.41
C ALA A 89 -0.82 -15.69 -8.16
N HIS A 90 0.42 -15.57 -8.60
CA HIS A 90 1.18 -14.33 -8.52
C HIS A 90 0.48 -13.19 -9.28
N GLN A 91 0.02 -13.44 -10.50
CA GLN A 91 -0.70 -12.43 -11.28
C GLN A 91 -2.00 -12.00 -10.60
N ARG A 92 -2.76 -12.94 -10.03
CA ARG A 92 -3.97 -12.63 -9.27
C ARG A 92 -3.63 -11.75 -8.05
N CYS A 93 -2.55 -12.07 -7.36
CA CYS A 93 -2.09 -11.30 -6.22
C CYS A 93 -1.70 -9.87 -6.63
N VAL A 94 -0.97 -9.69 -7.71
CA VAL A 94 -0.61 -8.36 -8.25
C VAL A 94 -1.87 -7.54 -8.53
N ARG A 95 -2.86 -8.13 -9.21
CA ARG A 95 -4.11 -7.43 -9.52
C ARG A 95 -4.87 -7.04 -8.25
N ARG A 96 -4.91 -7.93 -7.26
CA ARG A 96 -5.55 -7.64 -5.97
C ARG A 96 -4.86 -6.48 -5.24
N LEU A 97 -3.54 -6.48 -5.18
CA LEU A 97 -2.77 -5.40 -4.56
C LEU A 97 -3.01 -4.07 -5.27
N ARG A 98 -3.03 -4.06 -6.60
CA ARG A 98 -3.34 -2.85 -7.37
C ARG A 98 -4.73 -2.31 -7.06
N ARG A 99 -5.73 -3.18 -6.92
CA ARG A 99 -7.09 -2.77 -6.54
C ARG A 99 -7.14 -2.20 -5.13
N ILE A 100 -6.47 -2.82 -4.18
CA ILE A 100 -6.39 -2.32 -2.79
C ILE A 100 -5.76 -0.94 -2.75
N LEU A 101 -4.66 -0.75 -3.48
CA LEU A 101 -3.95 0.53 -3.56
C LEU A 101 -4.79 1.61 -4.27
N ALA A 102 -5.52 1.24 -5.31
CA ALA A 102 -6.42 2.16 -6.01
C ALA A 102 -7.55 2.64 -5.08
N ARG A 103 -8.19 1.74 -4.36
CA ARG A 103 -9.23 2.08 -3.37
C ARG A 103 -8.69 2.99 -2.27
N LYS A 104 -7.50 2.70 -1.78
CA LYS A 104 -6.84 3.53 -0.77
C LYS A 104 -6.58 4.94 -1.29
N ARG A 105 -6.11 5.06 -2.53
CA ARG A 105 -5.87 6.36 -3.17
C ARG A 105 -7.17 7.15 -3.34
N GLU A 106 -8.25 6.49 -3.75
CA GLU A 106 -9.57 7.11 -3.84
C GLU A 106 -10.05 7.62 -2.50
N MET A 107 -9.90 6.81 -1.45
CA MET A 107 -10.27 7.18 -0.10
C MET A 107 -9.44 8.37 0.41
N GLN A 108 -8.14 8.38 0.13
CA GLN A 108 -7.27 9.50 0.48
C GLN A 108 -7.69 10.80 -0.22
N LYS A 109 -8.05 10.72 -1.50
CA LYS A 109 -8.57 11.87 -2.26
C LYS A 109 -9.88 12.38 -1.67
N TRP A 110 -10.76 11.46 -1.32
CA TRP A 110 -12.04 11.83 -0.71
C TRP A 110 -11.83 12.49 0.65
N CYS A 111 -10.98 11.93 1.50
CA CYS A 111 -10.64 12.51 2.79
C CYS A 111 -10.01 13.90 2.65
N ALA A 112 -9.12 14.10 1.67
CA ALA A 112 -8.53 15.40 1.41
C ALA A 112 -9.58 16.44 1.01
N LYS A 113 -10.57 16.06 0.20
CA LYS A 113 -11.69 16.94 -0.16
C LYS A 113 -12.57 17.25 1.05
N TRP A 114 -12.83 16.25 1.87
CA TRP A 114 -13.59 16.41 3.09
C TRP A 114 -12.92 17.39 4.04
N ASP A 115 -11.62 17.21 4.28
CA ASP A 115 -10.84 18.06 5.17
C ASP A 115 -10.77 19.51 4.63
N ALA A 116 -10.58 19.68 3.33
CA ALA A 116 -10.57 20.99 2.70
C ALA A 116 -11.92 21.71 2.84
N MET A 117 -13.02 20.97 2.69
CA MET A 117 -14.37 21.52 2.87
C MET A 117 -14.61 21.90 4.33
N HIS A 118 -14.16 21.07 5.26
CA HIS A 118 -14.26 21.35 6.68
C HIS A 118 -13.49 22.60 7.09
N VAL A 119 -12.26 22.76 6.61
CA VAL A 119 -11.43 23.97 6.85
C VAL A 119 -12.13 25.22 6.33
N ARG A 120 -12.68 25.17 5.12
CA ARG A 120 -13.46 26.28 4.55
C ARG A 120 -14.69 26.60 5.38
N PHE A 121 -15.41 25.60 5.83
CA PHE A 121 -16.59 25.77 6.67
C PHE A 121 -16.24 26.45 7.99
N VAL A 122 -15.19 26.03 8.66
CA VAL A 122 -14.72 26.63 9.94
C VAL A 122 -14.31 28.09 9.69
N LYS A 123 -13.58 28.36 8.63
CA LYS A 123 -13.14 29.71 8.28
C LYS A 123 -14.34 30.63 7.99
N GLU A 124 -15.28 30.18 7.20
CA GLU A 124 -16.51 30.94 6.88
C GLU A 124 -17.34 31.20 8.14
N ARG A 125 -17.42 30.22 9.02
CA ARG A 125 -18.12 30.36 10.30
C ARG A 125 -17.45 31.40 11.19
N GLU A 126 -16.14 31.40 11.28
CA GLU A 126 -15.39 32.37 12.07
C GLU A 126 -15.52 33.79 11.51
N GLU A 127 -15.44 33.94 10.19
CA GLU A 127 -15.64 35.22 9.51
C GLU A 127 -17.04 35.77 9.76
N LEU A 128 -18.06 34.91 9.64
CA LEU A 128 -19.43 35.29 9.92
C LEU A 128 -19.61 35.72 11.36
N GLN A 129 -19.05 34.97 12.29
CA GLN A 129 -19.12 35.24 13.72
C GLN A 129 -18.44 36.56 14.09
N SER A 130 -17.27 36.86 13.51
CA SER A 130 -16.57 38.12 13.74
C SER A 130 -17.27 39.33 13.13
N SER A 131 -18.09 39.12 12.10
CA SER A 131 -18.91 40.18 11.47
C SER A 131 -20.29 40.31 12.11
N LYS A 132 -20.60 39.51 13.11
CA LYS A 132 -21.90 39.59 13.79
C LYS A 132 -22.15 40.98 14.36
N PRO A 133 -23.28 41.60 14.06
CA PRO A 133 -23.63 42.90 14.65
C PRO A 133 -23.68 42.82 16.17
N ALA A 134 -23.32 43.89 16.82
CA ALA A 134 -23.46 43.96 18.27
C ALA A 134 -24.94 43.77 18.63
N GLU A 135 -25.18 42.91 19.60
CA GLU A 135 -26.50 42.71 20.10
C GLU A 135 -27.03 44.00 20.67
N VAL A 136 -28.12 44.45 20.14
CA VAL A 136 -28.84 45.50 20.83
C VAL A 136 -29.36 44.90 22.10
N ARG A 137 -28.78 45.26 23.21
CA ARG A 137 -29.35 44.96 24.49
C ARG A 137 -30.66 45.68 24.56
N ASN A 138 -31.64 44.97 24.38
CA ASN A 138 -32.94 45.37 24.73
C ASN A 138 -33.10 45.44 26.19
N GLY A 139 -32.27 46.10 26.69
CA GLY A 139 -32.48 46.16 27.92
C GLY A 139 -33.67 46.70 28.45
N SER A 140 -34.06 46.64 28.64
CA SER A 140 -34.67 47.08 29.06
C SER A 140 -35.61 47.41 29.03
N HIS A 141 -35.75 47.29 28.79
CA HIS A 141 -36.63 47.65 28.70
C HIS A 141 -37.30 47.93 29.52
N ASN A 142 -37.19 48.35 30.03
CA ASN A 142 -37.71 48.74 30.67
C ASN A 142 -38.67 49.30 30.58
N ILE A 143 -39.05 49.22 30.67
CA ILE A 143 -39.94 49.81 30.75
C ILE A 143 -40.66 49.79 31.55
#